data_1784b30fbd8a38fef8927742f5209c2c
#
_entry.id   1784b30fbd8a38fef8927742f5209c2c
#
_cell.length_a   1.000
_cell.length_b   1.000
_cell.length_c   1.000
_cell.angle_alpha   90.00
_cell.angle_beta   90.00
_cell.angle_gamma   90.00
#
_symmetry.space_group_name_H-M   'P 1'
#
loop_
_entity.id
_entity.type
_entity.pdbx_description
1 polymer ?
#
loop_
_entity_poly.entity_id
_entity_poly.type
_entity_poly.pdbx_seq_one_letter_code
_entity_poly.pdbx_strand_id
1 'polypeptide(L)'
;MARSLTCVVAEDETLLREWRRACRQGKPLSMLLCDVDFFKQFNDAYGHQVGDECLKAVARCLQATLRRPADLVARYGGEEFAVILPDTDLGGALLVAEAMRAAIEGLRITHRHAGPATGVVTISAGVATMVPARGHTDSAVLIRQADEALYRAKDGGRNRIASTTLRPLN
;
A
#
# COMPACT_ATOMS: atom_id res chain seq x y z
N MET A 1 -4.02 -21.08 8.32
CA MET A 1 -3.18 -21.18 7.10
C MET A 1 -2.64 -19.78 6.80
N ALA A 2 -1.35 -19.57 6.99
CA ALA A 2 -0.69 -18.31 6.64
C ALA A 2 -0.67 -18.17 5.12
N ARG A 3 -1.33 -17.15 4.55
CA ARG A 3 -1.17 -16.82 3.14
C ARG A 3 0.26 -16.32 2.95
N SER A 4 1.02 -17.01 2.10
CA SER A 4 2.35 -16.61 1.68
C SER A 4 2.27 -15.25 1.00
N LEU A 5 3.16 -14.32 1.39
CA LEU A 5 3.35 -13.07 0.66
C LEU A 5 3.81 -13.40 -0.76
N THR A 6 2.97 -13.10 -1.73
CA THR A 6 3.18 -13.45 -3.14
C THR A 6 4.07 -12.39 -3.81
N CYS A 7 4.93 -12.83 -4.73
CA CYS A 7 5.88 -12.01 -5.48
C CYS A 7 5.18 -11.19 -6.58
N VAL A 8 5.81 -10.10 -7.03
CA VAL A 8 5.37 -9.09 -8.02
C VAL A 8 4.56 -9.63 -9.23
N VAL A 9 4.90 -10.79 -9.77
CA VAL A 9 4.22 -11.36 -10.96
C VAL A 9 2.78 -11.81 -10.64
N ALA A 10 2.53 -12.30 -9.43
CA ALA A 10 1.18 -12.73 -9.02
C ALA A 10 0.24 -11.55 -8.70
N GLU A 11 0.78 -10.35 -8.50
CA GLU A 11 0.01 -9.14 -8.23
C GLU A 11 -0.59 -8.56 -9.50
N ASP A 12 0.15 -8.53 -10.60
CA ASP A 12 -0.35 -8.06 -11.89
C ASP A 12 -1.54 -8.92 -12.36
N GLU A 13 -1.46 -10.22 -12.19
CA GLU A 13 -2.56 -11.15 -12.51
C GLU A 13 -3.76 -10.93 -11.57
N THR A 14 -3.50 -10.71 -10.27
CA THR A 14 -4.56 -10.48 -9.29
C THR A 14 -5.22 -9.12 -9.49
N LEU A 15 -4.45 -8.06 -9.69
CA LEU A 15 -4.98 -6.73 -10.00
C LEU A 15 -5.82 -6.78 -11.28
N LEU A 16 -5.33 -7.40 -12.34
CA LEU A 16 -6.06 -7.54 -13.60
C LEU A 16 -7.36 -8.32 -13.43
N ARG A 17 -7.37 -9.38 -12.61
CA ARG A 17 -8.56 -10.17 -12.32
C ARG A 17 -9.61 -9.33 -11.57
N GLU A 18 -9.20 -8.61 -10.53
CA GLU A 18 -10.11 -7.75 -9.75
C GLU A 18 -10.56 -6.52 -10.55
N TRP A 19 -9.71 -5.97 -11.42
CA TRP A 19 -10.07 -4.93 -12.37
C TRP A 19 -11.19 -5.39 -13.30
N ARG A 20 -11.02 -6.54 -13.95
CA ARG A 20 -12.06 -7.13 -14.84
C ARG A 20 -13.36 -7.40 -14.09
N ARG A 21 -13.25 -7.84 -12.82
CA ARG A 21 -14.41 -8.05 -11.96
C ARG A 21 -15.13 -6.73 -11.66
N ALA A 22 -14.41 -5.69 -11.27
CA ALA A 22 -14.93 -4.36 -11.01
C ALA A 22 -15.62 -3.77 -12.24
N CYS A 23 -14.98 -3.89 -13.44
CA CYS A 23 -15.59 -3.50 -14.72
C CYS A 23 -16.96 -4.16 -14.97
N ARG A 24 -17.06 -5.48 -14.72
CA ARG A 24 -18.31 -6.22 -14.93
C ARG A 24 -19.40 -5.81 -13.95
N GLN A 25 -19.03 -5.52 -12.71
CA GLN A 25 -19.95 -5.23 -11.62
C GLN A 25 -20.28 -3.75 -11.48
N GLY A 26 -19.53 -2.85 -12.14
CA GLY A 26 -19.65 -1.41 -11.96
C GLY A 26 -19.33 -0.95 -10.53
N LYS A 27 -18.39 -1.63 -9.88
CA LYS A 27 -18.03 -1.40 -8.49
C LYS A 27 -16.65 -0.75 -8.36
N PRO A 28 -16.38 -0.02 -7.26
CA PRO A 28 -15.09 0.59 -7.04
C PRO A 28 -14.00 -0.46 -6.77
N LEU A 29 -12.81 -0.18 -7.27
CA LEU A 29 -11.58 -0.87 -6.94
C LEU A 29 -10.60 0.15 -6.40
N SER A 30 -10.09 -0.09 -5.20
CA SER A 30 -9.06 0.74 -4.60
C SER A 30 -7.73 -0.01 -4.53
N MET A 31 -6.65 0.75 -4.65
CA MET A 31 -5.28 0.28 -4.49
C MET A 31 -4.50 1.24 -3.60
N LEU A 32 -3.67 0.66 -2.73
CA LEU A 32 -2.68 1.39 -1.97
C LEU A 32 -1.29 0.94 -2.41
N LEU A 33 -0.39 1.89 -2.59
CA LEU A 33 1.05 1.63 -2.59
C LEU A 33 1.63 2.19 -1.31
N CYS A 34 2.32 1.34 -0.56
CA CYS A 34 2.94 1.68 0.73
C CYS A 34 4.45 1.50 0.63
N ASP A 35 5.21 2.37 1.28
CA ASP A 35 6.67 2.30 1.33
C ASP A 35 7.14 2.56 2.75
N VAL A 36 8.10 1.76 3.20
CA VAL A 36 8.68 1.91 4.55
C VAL A 36 9.62 3.11 4.57
N ASP A 37 9.27 4.11 5.36
CA ASP A 37 10.00 5.38 5.41
C ASP A 37 11.45 5.20 5.87
N PHE A 38 12.37 5.81 5.12
CA PHE A 38 13.81 5.80 5.42
C PHE A 38 14.42 4.40 5.55
N PHE A 39 13.89 3.39 4.81
CA PHE A 39 14.31 2.00 4.98
C PHE A 39 15.78 1.76 4.59
N LYS A 40 16.31 2.51 3.62
CA LYS A 40 17.74 2.46 3.31
C LYS A 40 18.58 2.84 4.53
N GLN A 41 18.25 3.94 5.20
CA GLN A 41 18.93 4.39 6.42
C GLN A 41 18.79 3.38 7.57
N PHE A 42 17.65 2.68 7.62
CA PHE A 42 17.46 1.58 8.55
C PHE A 42 18.47 0.45 8.30
N ASN A 43 18.57 0.00 7.05
CA ASN A 43 19.54 -1.03 6.65
C ASN A 43 20.99 -0.60 6.90
N ASP A 44 21.32 0.64 6.59
CA ASP A 44 22.67 1.20 6.81
C ASP A 44 23.03 1.22 8.31
N ALA A 45 22.04 1.41 9.19
CA ALA A 45 22.24 1.49 10.64
C ALA A 45 22.23 0.14 11.35
N TYR A 46 21.37 -0.80 10.91
CA TYR A 46 21.10 -2.06 11.62
C TYR A 46 21.49 -3.31 10.84
N GLY A 47 21.87 -3.17 9.57
CA GLY A 47 22.21 -4.27 8.67
C GLY A 47 21.00 -4.91 7.99
N HIS A 48 21.23 -5.54 6.84
CA HIS A 48 20.19 -6.12 5.98
C HIS A 48 19.37 -7.22 6.66
N GLN A 49 19.99 -8.03 7.54
CA GLN A 49 19.26 -9.11 8.25
C GLN A 49 18.17 -8.53 9.17
N VAL A 50 18.50 -7.45 9.91
CA VAL A 50 17.53 -6.75 10.76
C VAL A 50 16.48 -6.05 9.89
N GLY A 51 16.87 -5.51 8.74
CA GLY A 51 15.95 -4.96 7.75
C GLY A 51 14.95 -5.99 7.24
N ASP A 52 15.38 -7.20 6.93
CA ASP A 52 14.51 -8.29 6.49
C ASP A 52 13.49 -8.68 7.58
N GLU A 53 13.90 -8.75 8.84
CA GLU A 53 12.99 -9.00 9.97
C GLU A 53 12.00 -7.84 10.17
N CYS A 54 12.45 -6.60 9.98
CA CYS A 54 11.58 -5.42 9.98
C CYS A 54 10.51 -5.54 8.88
N LEU A 55 10.89 -5.84 7.63
CA LEU A 55 9.93 -6.01 6.54
C LEU A 55 8.95 -7.16 6.78
N LYS A 56 9.40 -8.26 7.38
CA LYS A 56 8.51 -9.36 7.79
C LYS A 56 7.50 -8.92 8.86
N ALA A 57 7.93 -8.10 9.82
CA ALA A 57 7.05 -7.55 10.84
C ALA A 57 6.01 -6.59 10.22
N VAL A 58 6.45 -5.69 9.33
CA VAL A 58 5.59 -4.79 8.56
C VAL A 58 4.56 -5.59 7.77
N ALA A 59 5.00 -6.57 6.99
CA ALA A 59 4.12 -7.42 6.19
C ALA A 59 3.04 -8.12 7.01
N ARG A 60 3.40 -8.70 8.15
CA ARG A 60 2.45 -9.34 9.07
C ARG A 60 1.45 -8.34 9.64
N CYS A 61 1.91 -7.14 10.00
CA CYS A 61 1.06 -6.08 10.52
C CYS A 61 0.05 -5.59 9.47
N LEU A 62 0.50 -5.34 8.24
CA LEU A 62 -0.38 -4.97 7.12
C LEU A 62 -1.43 -6.05 6.87
N GLN A 63 -1.02 -7.32 6.82
CA GLN A 63 -1.93 -8.45 6.63
C GLN A 63 -2.96 -8.56 7.76
N ALA A 64 -2.55 -8.34 9.01
CA ALA A 64 -3.45 -8.40 10.18
C ALA A 64 -4.47 -7.26 10.21
N THR A 65 -4.18 -6.14 9.55
CA THR A 65 -5.09 -4.99 9.46
C THR A 65 -6.24 -5.25 8.47
N LEU A 66 -6.03 -6.12 7.48
CA LEU A 66 -7.05 -6.49 6.51
C LEU A 66 -8.07 -7.45 7.13
N ARG A 67 -9.35 -7.09 7.07
CA ARG A 67 -10.44 -7.85 7.71
C ARG A 67 -11.27 -8.67 6.73
N ARG A 68 -11.23 -8.33 5.43
CA ARG A 68 -12.07 -8.97 4.42
C ARG A 68 -11.26 -10.01 3.64
N PRO A 69 -11.83 -11.18 3.32
CA PRO A 69 -11.14 -12.24 2.58
C PRO A 69 -10.71 -11.83 1.16
N ALA A 70 -11.40 -10.83 0.59
CA ALA A 70 -11.11 -10.30 -0.75
C ALA A 70 -9.96 -9.30 -0.78
N ASP A 71 -9.62 -8.70 0.37
CA ASP A 71 -8.53 -7.75 0.47
C ASP A 71 -7.19 -8.49 0.41
N LEU A 72 -6.25 -7.92 -0.33
CA LEU A 72 -4.95 -8.53 -0.54
C LEU A 72 -3.85 -7.53 -0.19
N VAL A 73 -2.80 -8.01 0.48
CA VAL A 73 -1.52 -7.30 0.57
C VAL A 73 -0.42 -8.18 0.02
N ALA A 74 0.49 -7.57 -0.71
CA ALA A 74 1.64 -8.24 -1.26
C ALA A 74 2.87 -7.32 -1.24
N ARG A 75 4.07 -7.89 -1.28
CA ARG A 75 5.30 -7.13 -1.40
C ARG A 75 5.53 -6.78 -2.86
N TYR A 76 5.49 -5.49 -3.19
CA TYR A 76 5.60 -4.99 -4.55
C TYR A 76 7.05 -4.96 -5.05
N GLY A 77 8.00 -4.62 -4.16
CA GLY A 77 9.44 -4.65 -4.43
C GLY A 77 10.21 -4.02 -3.27
N GLY A 78 11.44 -4.45 -3.01
CA GLY A 78 12.27 -3.84 -1.98
C GLY A 78 11.55 -3.66 -0.64
N GLU A 79 11.29 -2.41 -0.27
CA GLU A 79 10.53 -1.97 0.90
C GLU A 79 9.07 -1.58 0.61
N GLU A 80 8.60 -1.83 -0.61
CA GLU A 80 7.28 -1.43 -1.07
C GLU A 80 6.26 -2.57 -0.94
N PHE A 81 5.03 -2.21 -0.60
CA PHE A 81 3.89 -3.10 -0.49
C PHE A 81 2.71 -2.55 -1.30
N ALA A 82 2.00 -3.44 -1.98
CA ALA A 82 0.74 -3.14 -2.65
C ALA A 82 -0.42 -3.74 -1.88
N VAL A 83 -1.53 -2.99 -1.78
CA VAL A 83 -2.78 -3.47 -1.20
C VAL A 83 -3.88 -3.29 -2.22
N ILE A 84 -4.63 -4.34 -2.49
CA ILE A 84 -5.78 -4.33 -3.40
C ILE A 84 -7.05 -4.49 -2.57
N LEU A 85 -7.98 -3.56 -2.70
CA LEU A 85 -9.23 -3.51 -1.97
C LEU A 85 -10.41 -3.52 -2.96
N PRO A 86 -10.91 -4.71 -3.34
CA PRO A 86 -12.08 -4.82 -4.19
C PRO A 86 -13.34 -4.29 -3.50
N ASP A 87 -14.26 -3.74 -4.28
CA ASP A 87 -15.55 -3.25 -3.80
C ASP A 87 -15.41 -2.26 -2.62
N THR A 88 -14.43 -1.35 -2.75
CA THR A 88 -14.06 -0.38 -1.71
C THR A 88 -13.89 0.97 -2.38
N ASP A 89 -14.63 1.96 -1.92
CA ASP A 89 -14.53 3.36 -2.35
C ASP A 89 -13.33 4.08 -1.70
N LEU A 90 -13.10 5.32 -2.10
CA LEU A 90 -11.98 6.11 -1.60
C LEU A 90 -12.07 6.31 -0.07
N GLY A 91 -13.25 6.55 0.48
CA GLY A 91 -13.43 6.74 1.92
C GLY A 91 -13.04 5.49 2.70
N GLY A 92 -13.52 4.33 2.27
CA GLY A 92 -13.15 3.04 2.85
C GLY A 92 -11.67 2.72 2.71
N ALA A 93 -11.07 3.03 1.55
CA ALA A 93 -9.64 2.82 1.31
C ALA A 93 -8.76 3.71 2.21
N LEU A 94 -9.15 4.96 2.42
CA LEU A 94 -8.44 5.88 3.33
C LEU A 94 -8.49 5.40 4.78
N LEU A 95 -9.62 4.87 5.24
CA LEU A 95 -9.74 4.27 6.58
C LEU A 95 -8.80 3.07 6.76
N VAL A 96 -8.73 2.19 5.76
CA VAL A 96 -7.81 1.04 5.79
C VAL A 96 -6.36 1.52 5.79
N ALA A 97 -6.02 2.48 4.93
CA ALA A 97 -4.67 3.03 4.83
C ALA A 97 -4.21 3.67 6.15
N GLU A 98 -5.07 4.47 6.80
CA GLU A 98 -4.75 5.09 8.09
C GLU A 98 -4.62 4.04 9.21
N ALA A 99 -5.47 3.03 9.21
CA ALA A 99 -5.35 1.92 10.16
C ALA A 99 -4.00 1.18 10.00
N MET A 100 -3.56 0.97 8.76
CA MET A 100 -2.25 0.37 8.45
C MET A 100 -1.11 1.26 8.92
N ARG A 101 -1.13 2.56 8.58
CA ARG A 101 -0.12 3.53 9.00
C ARG A 101 0.03 3.53 10.53
N ALA A 102 -1.09 3.70 11.24
CA ALA A 102 -1.11 3.74 12.70
C ALA A 102 -0.65 2.41 13.33
N ALA A 103 -1.02 1.27 12.74
CA ALA A 103 -0.60 -0.04 13.22
C ALA A 103 0.92 -0.25 13.08
N ILE A 104 1.51 0.18 11.95
CA ILE A 104 2.97 0.10 11.74
C ILE A 104 3.71 1.01 12.73
N GLU A 105 3.30 2.27 12.86
CA GLU A 105 3.87 3.18 13.86
C GLU A 105 3.74 2.60 15.30
N GLY A 106 2.62 1.93 15.56
CA GLY A 106 2.33 1.25 16.82
C GLY A 106 3.20 0.02 17.11
N LEU A 107 3.89 -0.56 16.13
CA LEU A 107 4.89 -1.62 16.36
C LEU A 107 6.10 -1.14 17.16
N ARG A 108 6.35 0.17 17.19
CA ARG A 108 7.44 0.80 17.92
C ARG A 108 8.82 0.23 17.60
N ILE A 109 9.03 -0.24 16.38
CA ILE A 109 10.35 -0.70 15.92
C ILE A 109 11.27 0.51 15.89
N THR A 110 12.31 0.51 16.72
CA THR A 110 13.24 1.65 16.85
C THR A 110 13.95 1.92 15.54
N HIS A 111 13.91 3.19 15.09
CA HIS A 111 14.61 3.68 13.91
C HIS A 111 15.33 5.00 14.22
N ARG A 112 16.60 4.93 14.61
CA ARG A 112 17.39 6.11 15.04
C ARG A 112 17.58 7.17 13.98
N HIS A 113 17.38 6.82 12.72
CA HIS A 113 17.52 7.71 11.54
C HIS A 113 16.20 7.90 10.77
N ALA A 114 15.05 7.72 11.44
CA ALA A 114 13.71 7.91 10.86
C ALA A 114 13.35 9.37 10.54
N GLY A 115 14.35 10.25 10.42
CA GLY A 115 14.09 11.69 10.31
C GLY A 115 13.68 12.31 11.67
N PRO A 116 13.34 13.60 11.70
CA PRO A 116 13.24 14.35 12.95
C PRO A 116 12.02 14.03 13.83
N ALA A 117 11.08 13.21 13.39
CA ALA A 117 9.75 13.22 14.00
C ALA A 117 9.36 12.00 14.85
N THR A 118 9.83 10.78 14.58
CA THR A 118 9.21 9.59 15.19
C THR A 118 10.14 8.66 15.96
N GLY A 119 11.39 8.52 15.55
CA GLY A 119 12.34 7.55 16.15
C GLY A 119 11.93 6.08 16.00
N VAL A 120 10.89 5.80 15.22
CA VAL A 120 10.37 4.46 14.93
C VAL A 120 10.11 4.28 13.42
N VAL A 121 9.99 3.04 13.00
CA VAL A 121 9.61 2.69 11.64
C VAL A 121 8.18 3.15 11.37
N THR A 122 8.01 3.83 10.24
CA THR A 122 6.72 4.30 9.72
C THR A 122 6.56 3.93 8.25
N ILE A 123 5.38 4.12 7.72
CA ILE A 123 5.09 4.00 6.29
C ILE A 123 4.45 5.26 5.74
N SER A 124 4.74 5.55 4.48
CA SER A 124 3.94 6.44 3.65
C SER A 124 3.07 5.62 2.72
N ALA A 125 1.85 6.07 2.45
CA ALA A 125 0.93 5.37 1.55
C ALA A 125 0.26 6.33 0.56
N GLY A 126 0.17 5.87 -0.69
CA GLY A 126 -0.62 6.50 -1.74
C GLY A 126 -1.87 5.68 -2.03
N VAL A 127 -3.02 6.31 -2.06
CA VAL A 127 -4.32 5.68 -2.26
C VAL A 127 -4.92 6.14 -3.58
N ALA A 128 -5.34 5.19 -4.41
CA ALA A 128 -6.11 5.45 -5.62
C ALA A 128 -7.37 4.59 -5.65
N THR A 129 -8.45 5.16 -6.18
CA THR A 129 -9.73 4.46 -6.34
C THR A 129 -10.32 4.77 -7.71
N MET A 130 -10.83 3.75 -8.37
CA MET A 130 -11.55 3.89 -9.63
C MET A 130 -12.79 2.99 -9.67
N VAL A 131 -13.81 3.43 -10.39
CA VAL A 131 -14.89 2.56 -10.89
C VAL A 131 -14.59 2.32 -12.37
N PRO A 132 -13.98 1.19 -12.75
CA PRO A 132 -13.57 0.97 -14.13
C PRO A 132 -14.82 0.84 -15.04
N ALA A 133 -14.83 1.58 -16.14
CA ALA A 133 -15.90 1.46 -17.13
C ALA A 133 -15.77 0.17 -17.95
N ARG A 134 -16.89 -0.35 -18.45
CA ARG A 134 -16.88 -1.52 -19.35
C ARG A 134 -16.04 -1.23 -20.58
N GLY A 135 -15.11 -2.13 -20.90
CA GLY A 135 -14.19 -1.98 -22.02
C GLY A 135 -12.86 -1.30 -21.69
N HIS A 136 -12.69 -0.71 -20.50
CA HIS A 136 -11.39 -0.24 -20.05
C HIS A 136 -10.53 -1.41 -19.56
N THR A 137 -9.43 -1.65 -20.26
CA THR A 137 -8.53 -2.78 -19.97
C THR A 137 -7.24 -2.38 -19.26
N ASP A 138 -6.97 -1.07 -19.11
CA ASP A 138 -5.72 -0.55 -18.54
C ASP A 138 -5.81 -0.38 -17.02
N SER A 139 -5.53 -1.45 -16.29
CA SER A 139 -5.40 -1.39 -14.81
C SER A 139 -4.15 -0.61 -14.34
N ALA A 140 -3.17 -0.37 -15.23
CA ALA A 140 -1.95 0.37 -14.89
C ALA A 140 -2.23 1.83 -14.52
N VAL A 141 -3.37 2.37 -14.94
CA VAL A 141 -3.81 3.71 -14.51
C VAL A 141 -3.99 3.81 -13.00
N LEU A 142 -4.51 2.75 -12.36
CA LEU A 142 -4.70 2.71 -10.91
C LEU A 142 -3.35 2.69 -10.17
N ILE A 143 -2.39 1.92 -10.70
CA ILE A 143 -1.01 1.88 -10.15
C ILE A 143 -0.37 3.26 -10.25
N ARG A 144 -0.40 3.91 -11.42
CA ARG A 144 0.18 5.25 -11.62
C ARG A 144 -0.41 6.27 -10.64
N GLN A 145 -1.72 6.26 -10.45
CA GLN A 145 -2.38 7.17 -9.52
C GLN A 145 -1.99 6.91 -8.06
N ALA A 146 -1.86 5.64 -7.66
CA ALA A 146 -1.40 5.29 -6.31
C ALA A 146 0.06 5.72 -6.10
N ASP A 147 0.92 5.53 -7.11
CA ASP A 147 2.33 5.95 -7.08
C ASP A 147 2.47 7.48 -6.97
N GLU A 148 1.73 8.25 -7.77
CA GLU A 148 1.70 9.72 -7.66
C GLU A 148 1.24 10.19 -6.28
N ALA A 149 0.27 9.49 -5.69
CA ALA A 149 -0.18 9.78 -4.34
C ALA A 149 0.89 9.44 -3.30
N LEU A 150 1.57 8.29 -3.44
CA LEU A 150 2.67 7.88 -2.56
C LEU A 150 3.82 8.90 -2.60
N TYR A 151 4.17 9.37 -3.81
CA TYR A 151 5.17 10.44 -3.96
C TYR A 151 4.78 11.68 -3.13
N ARG A 152 3.51 12.14 -3.22
CA ARG A 152 3.04 13.28 -2.42
C ARG A 152 3.08 13.01 -0.91
N ALA A 153 2.79 11.79 -0.48
CA ALA A 153 2.91 11.42 0.93
C ALA A 153 4.36 11.52 1.43
N LYS A 154 5.30 11.04 0.63
CA LYS A 154 6.74 11.13 0.94
C LYS A 154 7.24 12.57 0.94
N ASP A 155 6.89 13.36 -0.07
CA ASP A 155 7.27 14.77 -0.21
C ASP A 155 6.67 15.63 0.90
N GLY A 156 5.44 15.35 1.30
CA GLY A 156 4.74 16.05 2.39
C GLY A 156 5.31 15.81 3.79
N GLY A 157 6.38 15.00 3.96
CA GLY A 157 7.05 14.76 5.25
C GLY A 157 6.91 13.34 5.78
N ARG A 158 6.47 12.39 4.97
CA ARG A 158 6.34 10.95 5.33
C ARG A 158 5.37 10.66 6.47
N ASN A 159 5.30 9.41 6.92
CA ASN A 159 4.38 8.93 7.96
C ASN A 159 2.94 9.43 7.76
N ARG A 160 2.45 9.32 6.54
CA ARG A 160 1.12 9.85 6.15
C ARG A 160 0.55 9.15 4.93
N ILE A 161 -0.70 9.47 4.68
CA ILE A 161 -1.45 9.01 3.53
C ILE A 161 -1.72 10.21 2.62
N ALA A 162 -1.62 9.98 1.32
CA ALA A 162 -2.16 10.87 0.31
C ALA A 162 -3.06 10.08 -0.66
N SER A 163 -4.02 10.74 -1.26
CA SER A 163 -4.89 10.14 -2.27
C SER A 163 -4.89 10.97 -3.55
N THR A 164 -5.10 10.33 -4.69
CA THR A 164 -5.41 11.05 -5.91
C THR A 164 -6.80 11.65 -5.82
N THR A 165 -6.92 12.93 -6.09
CA THR A 165 -8.21 13.56 -6.31
C THR A 165 -8.75 13.03 -7.65
N LEU A 166 -9.89 12.34 -7.62
CA LEU A 166 -10.57 11.89 -8.83
C LEU A 166 -10.78 13.10 -9.75
N ARG A 167 -10.07 13.18 -10.88
CA ARG A 167 -10.59 13.92 -12.03
C ARG A 167 -11.51 12.95 -12.77
N PRO A 168 -12.79 13.28 -12.94
CA PRO A 168 -13.63 12.50 -13.84
C PRO A 168 -12.95 12.49 -15.22
N LEU A 169 -12.80 11.31 -15.79
CA LEU A 169 -12.40 11.18 -17.19
C LEU A 169 -13.59 11.72 -18.02
N ASN A 170 -13.39 12.89 -18.63
CA ASN A 170 -14.29 13.41 -19.66
C ASN A 170 -14.18 12.57 -20.92
#